data_85759144a598f76e637a0c7a7a987360
#
_entry.id   85759144a598f76e637a0c7a7a987360
#
_cell.length_a   1.000
_cell.length_b   1.000
_cell.length_c   1.000
_cell.angle_alpha   90.00
_cell.angle_beta   90.00
_cell.angle_gamma   90.00
#
_symmetry.space_group_name_H-M   'P 1'
#
loop_
_entity.id
_entity.type
_entity.pdbx_description
1 polymer ?
#
loop_
_entity_poly.entity_id
_entity_poly.type
_entity_poly.pdbx_seq_one_letter_code
_entity_poly.pdbx_strand_id
1 'polypeptide(L)'
;MREQMVLDEKIIGVELSASKKQFKWPIQDTDKKPKANEDDDNESNDEMSALQKIIIVHSAVLGVGAKADQRNLVHLTIKDSDKTIIDQPILSLSVNRNDSITAFNLRISLSEATEVTFKLVEGDGPVHLITSKILGKKKXTSV
;
A
#
# COMPACT_ATOMS: atom_id res chain seq x y z
N MET A 1 0.41 -22.86 -14.61
CA MET A 1 0.66 -22.21 -13.88
C MET A 1 1.12 -20.98 -14.14
N ARG A 2 0.96 -20.11 -13.68
CA ARG A 2 1.31 -19.00 -13.96
C ARG A 2 2.49 -18.63 -13.46
N GLU A 3 3.29 -18.07 -13.95
CA GLU A 3 4.35 -17.68 -13.43
C GLU A 3 4.47 -16.27 -13.24
N GLN A 4 4.70 -15.71 -12.17
CA GLN A 4 4.83 -14.33 -11.95
C GLN A 4 6.23 -14.11 -11.53
N MET A 5 7.02 -13.38 -12.24
CA MET A 5 8.32 -13.15 -11.86
C MET A 5 8.38 -11.96 -10.99
N VAL A 6 8.87 -12.07 -9.80
CA VAL A 6 9.02 -10.94 -8.90
C VAL A 6 10.33 -10.25 -9.21
N LEU A 7 10.25 -9.00 -9.66
CA LEU A 7 11.46 -8.27 -9.97
C LEU A 7 12.00 -7.54 -8.76
N ASP A 8 11.16 -7.18 -7.83
CA ASP A 8 11.62 -6.43 -6.68
C ASP A 8 10.59 -6.53 -5.61
N GLU A 9 11.01 -6.55 -4.38
CA GLU A 9 10.09 -6.55 -3.27
C GLU A 9 10.67 -5.74 -2.16
N LYS A 10 9.95 -4.81 -1.63
CA LYS A 10 10.41 -3.99 -0.56
C LYS A 10 9.44 -4.00 0.57
N ILE A 11 9.93 -3.99 1.78
CA ILE A 11 9.09 -3.94 2.95
C ILE A 11 9.02 -2.50 3.39
N ILE A 12 7.82 -2.00 3.58
CA ILE A 12 7.62 -0.62 3.93
C ILE A 12 6.80 -0.55 5.20
N GLY A 13 7.30 0.15 6.18
CA GLY A 13 6.55 0.36 7.40
C GLY A 13 5.74 1.62 7.28
N VAL A 14 4.48 1.57 7.67
CA VAL A 14 3.61 2.71 7.60
C VAL A 14 3.14 3.02 9.01
N GLU A 15 3.19 4.28 9.40
CA GLU A 15 2.73 4.68 10.70
C GLU A 15 1.63 5.69 10.55
N LEU A 16 0.50 5.49 11.18
CA LEU A 16 -0.57 6.43 11.17
C LEU A 16 -0.78 6.92 12.59
N SER A 17 -0.88 8.22 12.77
CA SER A 17 -1.00 8.77 14.10
C SER A 17 -1.76 10.07 14.03
N ALA A 18 -1.91 10.73 15.16
CA ALA A 18 -2.62 11.99 15.19
C ALA A 18 -1.96 13.03 14.32
N SER A 19 -0.64 12.98 14.20
CA SER A 19 0.02 13.98 13.39
C SER A 19 0.20 13.52 11.96
N LYS A 20 -0.02 12.26 11.65
CA LYS A 20 0.11 11.81 10.29
C LYS A 20 -1.00 10.84 10.06
N LYS A 21 -2.15 11.32 9.70
CA LYS A 21 -3.32 10.50 9.64
C LYS A 21 -3.51 9.71 8.38
N GLN A 22 -2.73 9.92 7.37
CA GLN A 22 -2.93 9.14 6.17
C GLN A 22 -1.64 8.82 5.45
N PHE A 23 -1.65 7.77 4.70
CA PHE A 23 -0.50 7.34 3.93
C PHE A 23 -1.02 6.91 2.58
N LYS A 24 -0.42 7.44 1.53
CA LYS A 24 -0.95 7.20 0.20
C LYS A 24 0.08 6.54 -0.69
N TRP A 25 -0.34 5.57 -1.47
CA TRP A 25 0.45 5.02 -2.54
C TRP A 25 -0.19 5.44 -3.84
N PRO A 26 0.60 5.64 -4.84
CA PRO A 26 2.03 5.56 -4.89
C PRO A 26 2.65 6.69 -4.12
N ILE A 27 3.84 6.45 -3.62
CA ILE A 27 4.50 7.48 -2.91
C ILE A 27 4.91 8.48 -3.90
N GLN A 28 4.73 9.72 -3.58
CA GLN A 28 5.08 10.72 -4.49
C GLN A 28 6.50 10.91 -4.54
N ASP A 29 7.21 10.33 -5.39
CA ASP A 29 8.57 10.49 -5.45
C ASP A 29 8.93 11.46 -6.37
N THR A 30 8.59 12.55 -6.28
CA THR A 30 8.87 13.48 -7.22
C THR A 30 10.23 13.55 -7.55
N ASP A 31 10.97 13.06 -6.79
CA ASP A 31 12.27 13.19 -7.09
C ASP A 31 12.63 12.42 -8.19
N LYS A 32 12.09 11.73 -8.55
CA LYS A 32 12.51 10.96 -9.53
C LYS A 32 12.58 11.42 -10.65
N LYS A 33 13.01 11.72 -11.11
CA LYS A 33 13.06 12.09 -12.08
C LYS A 33 13.75 12.22 -12.88
N PRO A 34 14.17 12.24 -13.30
CA PRO A 34 14.59 12.38 -14.05
C PRO A 34 15.10 12.21 -15.06
N LYS A 35 15.30 12.14 -15.18
CA LYS A 35 15.56 12.00 -15.96
C LYS A 35 15.79 11.70 -16.84
N ALA A 36 15.83 11.52 -17.03
CA ALA A 36 15.95 11.29 -17.71
C ALA A 36 16.28 10.97 -18.61
N ASN A 37 16.44 10.80 -18.94
CA ASN A 37 16.74 10.47 -19.76
C ASN A 37 16.46 10.07 -20.60
N GLU A 38 16.17 9.94 -20.70
CA GLU A 38 15.81 9.70 -21.40
C GLU A 38 15.81 9.20 -22.54
N ASP A 39 15.58 8.98 -22.91
CA ASP A 39 15.71 8.85 -24.08
C ASP A 39 15.79 7.57 -24.45
N ASP A 40 16.30 6.94 -24.32
CA ASP A 40 16.46 5.76 -24.73
C ASP A 40 15.52 4.92 -24.37
N ASP A 41 15.01 4.90 -23.75
CA ASP A 41 14.18 4.05 -23.34
C ASP A 41 13.13 3.69 -24.09
N ASN A 42 12.95 4.06 -25.03
CA ASN A 42 11.86 3.78 -25.70
C ASN A 42 11.70 2.37 -26.00
N GLU A 43 12.59 1.66 -26.26
CA GLU A 43 12.33 0.39 -26.63
C GLU A 43 11.85 -0.42 -25.52
N SER A 44 12.13 -0.17 -24.44
CA SER A 44 11.72 -1.02 -23.40
C SER A 44 10.31 -0.81 -23.04
N ASN A 45 9.65 0.05 -23.64
CA ASN A 45 8.34 0.26 -23.26
C ASN A 45 7.50 -0.93 -23.37
N ASP A 46 7.72 -1.76 -24.27
CA ASP A 46 6.90 -2.87 -24.38
C ASP A 46 6.96 -3.72 -23.19
N GLU A 47 8.10 -3.93 -22.67
CA GLU A 47 8.13 -4.72 -21.56
C GLU A 47 7.60 -4.05 -20.38
N MET A 48 7.67 -2.78 -20.31
CA MET A 48 7.16 -2.14 -19.18
C MET A 48 5.70 -2.35 -19.03
N SER A 49 5.00 -2.54 -20.06
CA SER A 49 3.60 -2.65 -19.92
C SER A 49 3.25 -3.94 -19.20
N ALA A 50 4.14 -4.85 -19.08
CA ALA A 50 3.83 -6.06 -18.40
C ALA A 50 4.12 -6.00 -16.92
N LEU A 51 4.60 -4.89 -16.42
CA LEU A 51 4.89 -4.81 -15.01
C LEU A 51 3.63 -4.71 -14.19
N GLN A 52 3.66 -5.30 -13.03
CA GLN A 52 2.53 -5.28 -12.16
C GLN A 52 2.99 -4.88 -10.80
N LYS A 53 2.27 -4.03 -10.13
CA LYS A 53 2.62 -3.62 -8.79
C LYS A 53 1.57 -4.11 -7.84
N ILE A 54 2.01 -4.66 -6.73
CA ILE A 54 1.10 -5.17 -5.73
C ILE A 54 1.54 -4.69 -4.37
N ILE A 55 0.59 -4.27 -3.57
CA ILE A 55 0.87 -3.90 -2.20
C ILE A 55 0.23 -4.94 -1.33
N ILE A 56 0.94 -5.47 -0.36
CA ILE A 56 0.40 -6.42 0.57
C ILE A 56 0.52 -5.86 1.97
N VAL A 57 -0.59 -5.80 2.69
CA VAL A 57 -0.55 -5.36 4.08
C VAL A 57 -0.51 -6.64 4.90
N HIS A 58 0.60 -6.87 5.56
CA HIS A 58 0.80 -8.11 6.30
C HIS A 58 0.22 -8.07 7.69
N SER A 59 0.41 -6.98 8.38
CA SER A 59 -0.02 -6.91 9.76
C SER A 59 -0.22 -5.48 10.20
N ALA A 60 -0.90 -5.32 11.30
CA ALA A 60 -1.11 -4.02 11.89
C ALA A 60 -1.02 -4.16 13.39
N VAL A 61 -0.39 -3.20 14.05
CA VAL A 61 -0.26 -3.28 15.48
C VAL A 61 -0.27 -1.86 16.05
N LEU A 62 -0.86 -1.70 17.23
CA LEU A 62 -0.81 -0.43 17.90
C LEU A 62 0.55 -0.23 18.50
N GLY A 63 1.08 0.95 18.41
CA GLY A 63 2.40 1.20 18.90
C GLY A 63 2.42 1.71 20.30
N VAL A 64 3.61 2.02 20.75
CA VAL A 64 3.80 2.51 22.09
C VAL A 64 3.15 3.85 22.20
N GLY A 65 2.44 4.07 23.25
CA GLY A 65 1.77 5.35 23.44
C GLY A 65 0.31 5.34 23.04
N ALA A 66 -0.19 4.23 22.54
CA ALA A 66 -1.58 4.21 22.19
C ALA A 66 -2.44 4.32 23.45
N LYS A 67 -3.53 5.06 23.35
CA LYS A 67 -4.34 5.33 24.52
C LYS A 67 -5.27 4.18 24.84
N ALA A 68 -5.43 3.91 26.11
CA ALA A 68 -6.11 2.73 26.53
C ALA A 68 -7.54 2.64 26.15
N ASP A 69 -8.32 3.53 26.18
CA ASP A 69 -9.70 3.39 25.92
C ASP A 69 -10.07 3.97 24.60
N GLN A 70 -9.22 3.93 23.64
CA GLN A 70 -9.48 4.58 22.38
C GLN A 70 -9.54 3.56 21.28
N ARG A 71 -10.51 3.69 20.42
CA ARG A 71 -10.60 2.84 19.26
C ARG A 71 -9.86 3.51 18.11
N ASN A 72 -9.05 2.76 17.43
CA ASN A 72 -8.30 3.30 16.30
C ASN A 72 -8.84 2.65 15.04
N LEU A 73 -9.47 3.44 14.19
CA LEU A 73 -10.12 2.92 13.02
C LEU A 73 -9.40 3.37 11.77
N VAL A 74 -9.01 2.43 10.94
CA VAL A 74 -8.29 2.74 9.72
C VAL A 74 -9.16 2.42 8.54
N HIS A 75 -9.28 3.38 7.64
CA HIS A 75 -10.04 3.23 6.41
C HIS A 75 -9.12 2.97 5.26
N LEU A 76 -9.61 2.25 4.30
CA LEU A 76 -8.87 2.03 3.07
C LEU A 76 -9.67 2.70 1.96
N THR A 77 -9.03 3.53 1.19
CA THR A 77 -9.66 4.15 0.04
C THR A 77 -8.86 3.76 -1.19
N ILE A 78 -9.53 3.22 -2.18
CA ILE A 78 -8.87 2.90 -3.43
C ILE A 78 -9.58 3.66 -4.53
N LYS A 79 -8.82 4.44 -5.29
CA LYS A 79 -9.36 5.18 -6.41
C LYS A 79 -8.69 4.73 -7.65
N ASP A 80 -9.42 4.69 -8.74
CA ASP A 80 -8.86 4.30 -9.99
C ASP A 80 -9.32 5.34 -10.99
N SER A 81 -8.42 6.13 -11.51
CA SER A 81 -8.74 7.19 -12.44
C SER A 81 -9.77 8.12 -11.85
N ASP A 82 -9.53 8.51 -10.62
CA ASP A 82 -10.41 9.46 -9.97
C ASP A 82 -11.76 8.89 -9.59
N LYS A 83 -12.01 7.62 -9.80
CA LYS A 83 -13.21 7.07 -9.37
C LYS A 83 -12.97 6.29 -8.13
N THR A 84 -13.71 6.47 -7.07
CA THR A 84 -13.54 5.76 -5.83
C THR A 84 -14.14 4.38 -5.96
N ILE A 85 -13.30 3.36 -5.82
CA ILE A 85 -13.76 2.03 -5.91
C ILE A 85 -14.07 1.45 -4.54
N ILE A 86 -13.25 1.74 -3.54
CA ILE A 86 -13.45 1.27 -2.20
C ILE A 86 -13.20 2.40 -1.24
N ASP A 87 -14.02 2.52 -0.23
CA ASP A 87 -13.77 3.52 0.78
C ASP A 87 -14.47 3.01 2.02
N GLN A 88 -13.79 2.23 2.82
CA GLN A 88 -14.42 1.69 3.99
C GLN A 88 -13.42 1.27 5.03
N PRO A 89 -13.86 1.04 6.25
CA PRO A 89 -12.92 0.68 7.29
C PRO A 89 -12.40 -0.73 7.09
N ILE A 90 -11.14 -0.94 7.42
CA ILE A 90 -10.57 -2.25 7.29
C ILE A 90 -10.00 -2.77 8.59
N LEU A 91 -9.68 -1.90 9.53
CA LEU A 91 -9.09 -2.32 10.78
C LEU A 91 -9.63 -1.53 11.92
N SER A 92 -9.80 -2.16 13.05
CA SER A 92 -10.20 -1.47 14.25
C SER A 92 -9.35 -2.05 15.37
N LEU A 93 -8.50 -1.24 15.97
CA LEU A 93 -7.60 -1.72 17.00
C LEU A 93 -7.77 -0.94 18.30
N SER A 94 -7.75 -1.63 19.41
CA SER A 94 -7.86 -1.01 20.71
C SER A 94 -6.92 -1.69 21.66
N VAL A 95 -6.32 -0.93 22.53
CA VAL A 95 -5.31 -1.46 23.40
C VAL A 95 -5.83 -2.62 24.23
N ASN A 96 -6.99 -2.54 24.74
CA ASN A 96 -7.46 -3.55 25.62
C ASN A 96 -8.27 -4.64 24.98
N ARG A 97 -8.49 -4.60 23.70
CA ARG A 97 -9.21 -5.60 23.08
C ARG A 97 -8.42 -6.27 22.07
N ASN A 98 -8.13 -5.70 20.97
CA ASN A 98 -7.27 -6.32 19.98
C ASN A 98 -6.32 -5.30 19.53
N ASP A 99 -5.11 -5.35 20.00
CA ASP A 99 -4.15 -4.33 19.65
C ASP A 99 -3.29 -4.76 18.46
N SER A 100 -3.56 -5.88 17.85
CA SER A 100 -2.79 -6.25 16.67
C SER A 100 -3.54 -7.24 15.81
N ILE A 101 -3.21 -7.26 14.54
CA ILE A 101 -3.71 -8.22 13.60
C ILE A 101 -2.50 -8.71 12.87
N THR A 102 -2.19 -9.99 12.95
CA THR A 102 -0.95 -10.45 12.44
C THR A 102 -1.04 -11.21 11.14
N ALA A 103 -2.08 -11.66 10.69
CA ALA A 103 -2.15 -12.32 9.43
C ALA A 103 -3.20 -11.69 8.58
N PHE A 104 -3.05 -10.39 8.38
CA PHE A 104 -4.04 -9.67 7.63
C PHE A 104 -3.98 -9.99 6.17
N ASN A 105 -2.82 -9.96 5.61
CA ASN A 105 -2.58 -10.35 4.23
C ASN A 105 -3.51 -9.77 3.20
N LEU A 106 -3.71 -8.52 3.24
CA LEU A 106 -4.54 -7.84 2.27
C LEU A 106 -3.69 -7.54 1.05
N ARG A 107 -4.10 -8.01 -0.12
CA ARG A 107 -3.34 -7.77 -1.33
C ARG A 107 -4.08 -6.80 -2.22
N ILE A 108 -3.42 -5.80 -2.73
CA ILE A 108 -4.01 -4.79 -3.58
C ILE A 108 -3.17 -4.66 -4.83
N SER A 109 -3.76 -4.90 -5.97
CA SER A 109 -3.05 -4.73 -7.24
C SER A 109 -3.20 -3.32 -7.72
N LEU A 110 -2.14 -2.75 -8.21
CA LEU A 110 -2.14 -1.37 -8.65
C LEU A 110 -1.91 -1.27 -10.13
N SER A 111 -2.60 -0.37 -10.76
CA SER A 111 -2.30 -0.02 -12.12
C SER A 111 -1.75 1.37 -12.08
N GLU A 112 -1.48 1.95 -13.22
CA GLU A 112 -0.94 3.27 -13.21
C GLU A 112 -1.90 4.28 -12.68
N ALA A 113 -3.17 4.02 -12.79
CA ALA A 113 -4.15 5.00 -12.35
C ALA A 113 -4.67 4.71 -10.96
N THR A 114 -4.15 3.75 -10.26
CA THR A 114 -4.68 3.38 -8.97
C THR A 114 -4.00 4.13 -7.84
N GLU A 115 -4.78 4.67 -6.94
CA GLU A 115 -4.27 5.29 -5.75
C GLU A 115 -4.83 4.57 -4.56
N VAL A 116 -4.01 4.28 -3.58
CA VAL A 116 -4.44 3.58 -2.38
C VAL A 116 -4.10 4.45 -1.19
N THR A 117 -5.06 4.72 -0.34
CA THR A 117 -4.83 5.55 0.84
C THR A 117 -5.28 4.82 2.09
N PHE A 118 -4.42 4.79 3.10
CA PHE A 118 -4.79 4.30 4.40
C PHE A 118 -4.95 5.52 5.29
N LYS A 119 -6.06 5.62 5.99
CA LYS A 119 -6.33 6.79 6.76
C LYS A 119 -6.84 6.46 8.14
N LEU A 120 -6.28 7.06 9.15
CA LEU A 120 -6.72 6.86 10.52
C LEU A 120 -7.87 7.82 10.74
N VAL A 121 -9.10 7.32 10.71
CA VAL A 121 -10.24 8.20 10.82
C VAL A 121 -10.77 8.32 12.23
N GLU A 122 -10.34 7.48 13.15
CA GLU A 122 -10.74 7.60 14.52
C GLU A 122 -9.57 7.18 15.36
N GLY A 123 -9.30 7.85 16.45
CA GLY A 123 -8.21 7.52 17.33
C GLY A 123 -6.95 8.29 17.00
N ASP A 124 -6.00 8.23 17.90
CA ASP A 124 -4.75 8.94 17.70
C ASP A 124 -3.58 8.02 17.40
N GLY A 125 -3.81 6.73 17.39
CA GLY A 125 -2.76 5.79 17.10
C GLY A 125 -1.71 5.74 18.18
N PRO A 126 -0.50 5.44 17.85
CA PRO A 126 -0.04 5.17 16.50
C PRO A 126 -0.40 3.76 16.04
N VAL A 127 -0.73 3.63 14.78
CA VAL A 127 -1.01 2.35 14.21
C VAL A 127 0.11 2.07 13.24
N HIS A 128 0.76 0.93 13.37
CA HIS A 128 1.86 0.58 12.50
C HIS A 128 1.43 -0.54 11.57
N LEU A 129 1.64 -0.36 10.30
CA LEU A 129 1.32 -1.39 9.34
C LEU A 129 2.62 -1.88 8.71
N ILE A 130 2.74 -3.16 8.53
CA ILE A 130 3.88 -3.71 7.81
C ILE A 130 3.38 -4.10 6.45
N THR A 131 3.94 -3.51 5.44
CA THR A 131 3.50 -3.75 4.09
C THR A 131 4.65 -4.16 3.21
N SER A 132 4.34 -4.75 2.07
CA SER A 132 5.34 -5.04 1.07
C SER A 132 4.86 -4.46 -0.23
N LYS A 133 5.79 -3.95 -1.03
CA LYS A 133 5.48 -3.49 -2.33
C LYS A 133 6.20 -4.42 -3.27
N ILE A 134 5.48 -5.09 -4.14
CA ILE A 134 6.06 -6.04 -5.04
C ILE A 134 5.92 -5.56 -6.45
N LEU A 135 7.03 -5.58 -7.18
CA LEU A 135 7.00 -5.21 -8.56
C LEU A 135 7.27 -6.51 -9.29
N GLY A 136 6.38 -6.94 -10.11
CA GLY A 136 6.56 -8.19 -10.82
C GLY A 136 6.27 -8.07 -12.26
N LYS A 137 6.62 -9.08 -13.02
CA LYS A 137 6.35 -9.09 -14.41
C LYS A 137 5.35 -10.17 -14.64
N LYS A 138 4.20 -9.85 -15.29
CA LYS A 138 3.27 -10.82 -15.47
C LYS A 138 3.56 -11.50 -16.73
N LYS A 139 3.75 -12.80 -16.82
CA LYS A 139 4.04 -13.43 -17.99
C LYS A 139 2.91 -13.77 -18.75
N UNK A 140 2.54 -13.35 -19.72
CA UNK A 140 1.90 -13.62 -20.19
C UNK A 140 1.80 -14.48 -20.60
N THR A 141 1.64 -15.39 -20.76
CA THR A 141 1.72 -16.41 -21.17
C THR A 141 0.80 -16.75 -21.92
N SER A 142 0.56 -16.57 -22.51
CA SER A 142 -0.34 -16.84 -23.32
C SER A 142 -0.61 -18.02 -23.45
N VAL A 143 -0.53 -18.66 -23.39
CA VAL A 143 -0.85 -19.85 -23.58
C VAL A 143 -1.10 -20.23 -23.74
#